data_ad691007255f59c3765736bc9e4cad73
#
_entry.id   ad691007255f59c3765736bc9e4cad73
#
_cell.length_a   1.000
_cell.length_b   1.000
_cell.length_c   1.000
_cell.angle_alpha   90.00
_cell.angle_beta   90.00
_cell.angle_gamma   90.00
#
_symmetry.space_group_name_H-M   'P 1'
#
loop_
_entity.id
_entity.type
_entity.pdbx_description
1 polymer ?
#
loop_
_entity_poly.entity_id
_entity_poly.type
_entity_poly.pdbx_seq_one_letter_code
_entity_poly.pdbx_strand_id
1 'polypeptide(L)'
;MSNLARYCLTNAAPEREREALLVLGPGGQVLERWTYGALTDAVLAVAGGLNALGLAPGARVLLRLGHSSDFPLMFFGAIAAGLVPVPTSAMLTGDECAVILADSGAALILHDGDTVLPPDAGTARVLGPQDLAALKRAPAATFAELDDDAPAFLVYTSGTSGTPKGVLHAQRSARGRAPMVAGWSGLGPGDRLLHAGAFNWTYTLGVGLMDPWASGATSLVYDGPHDPQLWPELIERSGATLFAAVPSLYRRILKYGKPTRASFPKLRHGLTAGEALAPVLHAEWMEATGRPLFEALGMSEISTYISSGPQTPTRPGSPGRAQAGRRIAILPPESASTDPLPAGQTGLLAVHREDPGLMLGYWGRPEDTAAAFRGDWFLTGDQASIDADGYVWYGGRDDDVMNAFGYRVAPQEVEKVLQTHPDVLEVAVTDLSLREGVSLITAFIVPREAGGVDETALAEHVAAHLAEYKRPKLYKSIAALPRTPSGKVRRKALKSA
;
A
#
# COMPACT_ATOMS: atom_id res chain seq x y z
N MET A 1 8.05 11.68 24.92
CA MET A 1 8.56 10.33 24.65
C MET A 1 7.49 9.50 23.96
N SER A 2 7.85 8.76 22.96
CA SER A 2 6.93 8.11 22.04
C SER A 2 7.21 6.61 21.93
N ASN A 3 6.19 5.83 21.57
CA ASN A 3 6.31 4.45 21.11
C ASN A 3 5.11 4.17 20.21
N LEU A 4 5.36 3.78 18.97
CA LEU A 4 4.33 3.54 17.97
C LEU A 4 3.37 2.43 18.40
N ALA A 5 3.87 1.34 18.99
CA ALA A 5 3.03 0.24 19.46
C ALA A 5 2.10 0.71 20.60
N ARG A 6 2.63 1.48 21.56
CA ARG A 6 1.81 2.09 22.61
C ARG A 6 0.72 2.97 22.01
N TYR A 7 1.07 3.86 21.08
CA TYR A 7 0.09 4.73 20.44
C TYR A 7 -1.04 3.92 19.79
N CYS A 8 -0.72 2.92 18.98
CA CYS A 8 -1.74 2.11 18.31
C CYS A 8 -2.66 1.40 19.30
N LEU A 9 -2.12 0.84 20.38
CA LEU A 9 -2.89 0.01 21.31
C LEU A 9 -3.66 0.81 22.40
N THR A 10 -3.27 2.06 22.65
CA THR A 10 -3.83 2.83 23.79
C THR A 10 -4.44 4.18 23.41
N ASN A 11 -4.21 4.70 22.20
CA ASN A 11 -4.66 6.05 21.82
C ASN A 11 -6.18 6.26 21.97
N ALA A 12 -6.99 5.29 21.56
CA ALA A 12 -8.44 5.34 21.67
C ALA A 12 -8.96 4.95 23.06
N ALA A 13 -8.07 4.66 24.02
CA ALA A 13 -8.40 4.16 25.35
C ALA A 13 -9.49 3.07 25.35
N PRO A 14 -9.35 2.00 24.54
CA PRO A 14 -10.36 0.97 24.43
C PRO A 14 -10.48 0.18 25.74
N GLU A 15 -11.71 -0.29 26.05
CA GLU A 15 -11.90 -1.25 27.11
C GLU A 15 -11.07 -2.50 26.87
N ARG A 16 -10.42 -3.03 27.91
CA ARG A 16 -9.52 -4.19 27.78
C ARG A 16 -10.21 -5.43 27.15
N GLU A 17 -11.48 -5.64 27.43
CA GLU A 17 -12.28 -6.77 26.92
C GLU A 17 -12.83 -6.57 25.51
N ARG A 18 -12.67 -5.37 24.95
CA ARG A 18 -13.10 -5.10 23.57
C ARG A 18 -12.24 -5.91 22.59
N GLU A 19 -12.90 -6.42 21.56
CA GLU A 19 -12.26 -7.17 20.47
C GLU A 19 -11.32 -6.25 19.66
N ALA A 20 -10.04 -6.66 19.52
CA ALA A 20 -9.02 -5.91 18.81
C ALA A 20 -8.61 -6.60 17.50
N LEU A 21 -8.52 -7.94 17.51
CA LEU A 21 -8.06 -8.71 16.37
C LEU A 21 -8.83 -10.03 16.25
N LEU A 22 -9.28 -10.34 15.05
CA LEU A 22 -9.73 -11.67 14.65
C LEU A 22 -8.87 -12.21 13.53
N VAL A 23 -8.42 -13.45 13.64
CA VAL A 23 -7.86 -14.21 12.52
C VAL A 23 -8.96 -15.10 11.96
N LEU A 24 -9.19 -14.98 10.66
CA LEU A 24 -10.28 -15.64 9.93
C LEU A 24 -9.69 -16.70 9.01
N GLY A 25 -10.23 -17.90 9.04
CA GLY A 25 -9.90 -18.99 8.13
C GLY A 25 -10.69 -18.95 6.81
N PRO A 26 -10.46 -19.96 5.92
CA PRO A 26 -11.00 -20.00 4.55
C PRO A 26 -12.51 -19.87 4.42
N GLY A 27 -13.28 -20.34 5.39
CA GLY A 27 -14.75 -20.20 5.42
C GLY A 27 -15.26 -18.99 6.19
N GLY A 28 -14.39 -18.06 6.56
CA GLY A 28 -14.72 -16.92 7.42
C GLY A 28 -14.93 -17.29 8.89
N GLN A 29 -14.60 -18.53 9.28
CA GLN A 29 -14.61 -18.94 10.68
C GLN A 29 -13.50 -18.22 11.45
N VAL A 30 -13.78 -17.83 12.69
CA VAL A 30 -12.81 -17.23 13.59
C VAL A 30 -11.86 -18.33 14.10
N LEU A 31 -10.60 -18.25 13.70
CA LEU A 31 -9.52 -19.14 14.19
C LEU A 31 -8.94 -18.62 15.50
N GLU A 32 -8.73 -17.30 15.60
CA GLU A 32 -8.21 -16.66 16.79
C GLU A 32 -8.99 -15.39 17.12
N ARG A 33 -9.11 -15.11 18.41
CA ARG A 33 -9.76 -13.91 18.94
C ARG A 33 -8.88 -13.27 20.00
N TRP A 34 -8.59 -11.98 19.82
CA TRP A 34 -7.79 -11.20 20.75
C TRP A 34 -8.55 -9.97 21.20
N THR A 35 -8.67 -9.77 22.51
CA THR A 35 -9.13 -8.50 23.07
C THR A 35 -7.97 -7.49 23.13
N TYR A 36 -8.26 -6.20 23.28
CA TYR A 36 -7.22 -5.19 23.46
C TYR A 36 -6.30 -5.49 24.64
N GLY A 37 -6.88 -6.01 25.75
CA GLY A 37 -6.11 -6.43 26.93
C GLY A 37 -5.16 -7.57 26.59
N ALA A 38 -5.68 -8.67 26.04
CA ALA A 38 -4.89 -9.85 25.70
C ALA A 38 -3.81 -9.52 24.63
N LEU A 39 -4.16 -8.72 23.62
CA LEU A 39 -3.23 -8.30 22.58
C LEU A 39 -2.08 -7.45 23.17
N THR A 40 -2.41 -6.48 24.02
CA THR A 40 -1.41 -5.60 24.66
C THR A 40 -0.48 -6.42 25.56
N ASP A 41 -1.04 -7.30 26.38
CA ASP A 41 -0.25 -8.15 27.27
C ASP A 41 0.70 -9.07 26.48
N ALA A 42 0.24 -9.65 25.37
CA ALA A 42 1.06 -10.48 24.49
C ALA A 42 2.16 -9.67 23.78
N VAL A 43 1.86 -8.46 23.28
CA VAL A 43 2.86 -7.55 22.69
C VAL A 43 3.95 -7.20 23.72
N LEU A 44 3.57 -6.92 24.96
CA LEU A 44 4.53 -6.61 26.03
C LEU A 44 5.31 -7.85 26.50
N ALA A 45 4.71 -9.05 26.44
CA ALA A 45 5.42 -10.29 26.67
C ALA A 45 6.48 -10.55 25.60
N VAL A 46 6.12 -10.37 24.31
CA VAL A 46 7.08 -10.45 23.19
C VAL A 46 8.21 -9.44 23.37
N ALA A 47 7.90 -8.19 23.76
CA ALA A 47 8.91 -7.18 24.04
C ALA A 47 9.87 -7.61 25.15
N GLY A 48 9.35 -8.20 26.23
CA GLY A 48 10.16 -8.73 27.35
C GLY A 48 11.08 -9.88 26.91
N GLY A 49 10.55 -10.80 26.12
CA GLY A 49 11.33 -11.90 25.54
C GLY A 49 12.44 -11.40 24.59
N LEU A 50 12.14 -10.41 23.74
CA LEU A 50 13.13 -9.81 22.84
C LEU A 50 14.22 -9.03 23.62
N ASN A 51 13.87 -8.31 24.69
CA ASN A 51 14.82 -7.64 25.56
C ASN A 51 15.79 -8.62 26.22
N ALA A 52 15.28 -9.81 26.61
CA ALA A 52 16.12 -10.87 27.20
C ALA A 52 17.15 -11.46 26.22
N LEU A 53 17.01 -11.24 24.91
CA LEU A 53 18.00 -11.64 23.91
C LEU A 53 19.25 -10.76 23.93
N GLY A 54 19.22 -9.59 24.60
CA GLY A 54 20.35 -8.65 24.70
C GLY A 54 20.71 -7.95 23.38
N LEU A 55 19.75 -7.78 22.47
CA LEU A 55 19.96 -7.05 21.22
C LEU A 55 20.20 -5.55 21.51
N ALA A 56 21.04 -4.92 20.69
CA ALA A 56 21.27 -3.49 20.79
C ALA A 56 19.98 -2.70 20.48
N PRO A 57 19.72 -1.55 21.14
CA PRO A 57 18.62 -0.67 20.79
C PRO A 57 18.63 -0.31 19.31
N GLY A 58 17.46 -0.35 18.65
CA GLY A 58 17.34 -0.11 17.20
C GLY A 58 17.84 -1.24 16.32
N ALA A 59 18.22 -2.41 16.87
CA ALA A 59 18.56 -3.58 16.06
C ALA A 59 17.39 -4.00 15.19
N ARG A 60 17.69 -4.33 13.90
CA ARG A 60 16.66 -4.76 12.94
C ARG A 60 16.30 -6.20 13.18
N VAL A 61 14.99 -6.49 13.07
CA VAL A 61 14.40 -7.80 13.25
C VAL A 61 13.65 -8.16 11.96
N LEU A 62 14.19 -9.09 11.19
CA LEU A 62 13.57 -9.54 9.94
C LEU A 62 12.38 -10.45 10.27
N LEU A 63 11.21 -10.12 9.74
CA LEU A 63 9.98 -10.90 9.93
C LEU A 63 9.69 -11.73 8.68
N ARG A 64 9.76 -13.06 8.85
CA ARG A 64 9.39 -14.07 7.86
C ARG A 64 8.14 -14.78 8.36
N LEU A 65 7.01 -14.08 8.33
CA LEU A 65 5.74 -14.48 8.94
C LEU A 65 4.59 -14.33 7.93
N GLY A 66 3.68 -15.30 7.93
CA GLY A 66 2.43 -15.26 7.16
C GLY A 66 1.33 -14.46 7.84
N HIS A 67 0.08 -14.72 7.45
CA HIS A 67 -1.11 -13.99 7.88
C HIS A 67 -1.74 -14.59 9.15
N SER A 68 -0.97 -14.76 10.21
CA SER A 68 -1.46 -15.17 11.52
C SER A 68 -1.35 -14.03 12.55
N SER A 69 -1.79 -14.28 13.79
CA SER A 69 -1.58 -13.31 14.88
C SER A 69 -0.10 -13.15 15.25
N ASP A 70 0.77 -14.08 14.87
CA ASP A 70 2.20 -13.97 15.13
C ASP A 70 2.81 -12.74 14.45
N PHE A 71 2.34 -12.40 13.24
CA PHE A 71 2.85 -11.23 12.56
C PHE A 71 2.65 -9.94 13.37
N PRO A 72 1.42 -9.51 13.69
CA PRO A 72 1.23 -8.30 14.48
C PRO A 72 1.87 -8.38 15.88
N LEU A 73 1.84 -9.51 16.55
CA LEU A 73 2.46 -9.66 17.87
C LEU A 73 3.98 -9.43 17.82
N MET A 74 4.67 -10.03 16.85
CA MET A 74 6.12 -9.87 16.70
C MET A 74 6.47 -8.47 16.19
N PHE A 75 5.70 -7.91 15.25
CA PHE A 75 5.92 -6.56 14.71
C PHE A 75 5.80 -5.49 15.82
N PHE A 76 4.67 -5.48 16.54
CA PHE A 76 4.45 -4.48 17.59
C PHE A 76 5.26 -4.78 18.84
N GLY A 77 5.56 -6.05 19.14
CA GLY A 77 6.46 -6.45 20.23
C GLY A 77 7.89 -5.96 20.01
N ALA A 78 8.41 -6.05 18.79
CA ALA A 78 9.71 -5.51 18.44
C ALA A 78 9.74 -3.97 18.61
N ILE A 79 8.72 -3.26 18.14
CA ILE A 79 8.61 -1.79 18.33
C ILE A 79 8.48 -1.44 19.83
N ALA A 80 7.68 -2.20 20.58
CA ALA A 80 7.53 -2.01 22.01
C ALA A 80 8.85 -2.16 22.77
N ALA A 81 9.73 -3.07 22.31
CA ALA A 81 11.09 -3.27 22.83
C ALA A 81 12.11 -2.22 22.36
N GLY A 82 11.75 -1.29 21.47
CA GLY A 82 12.69 -0.33 20.87
C GLY A 82 13.58 -0.91 19.78
N LEU A 83 13.16 -2.04 19.18
CA LEU A 83 13.77 -2.65 18.01
C LEU A 83 13.06 -2.20 16.72
N VAL A 84 13.66 -2.48 15.56
CA VAL A 84 13.15 -2.07 14.25
C VAL A 84 12.74 -3.30 13.44
N PRO A 85 11.46 -3.71 13.44
CA PRO A 85 10.99 -4.80 12.61
C PRO A 85 11.08 -4.47 11.13
N VAL A 86 11.45 -5.48 10.34
CA VAL A 86 11.57 -5.45 8.89
C VAL A 86 10.59 -6.47 8.33
N PRO A 87 9.33 -6.07 8.06
CA PRO A 87 8.34 -6.97 7.49
C PRO A 87 8.68 -7.31 6.03
N THR A 88 8.61 -8.59 5.69
CA THR A 88 8.87 -9.07 4.34
C THR A 88 7.71 -9.91 3.80
N SER A 89 7.55 -9.93 2.48
CA SER A 89 6.55 -10.80 1.86
C SER A 89 6.85 -12.27 2.13
N ALA A 90 5.83 -13.03 2.53
CA ALA A 90 5.94 -14.48 2.67
C ALA A 90 6.33 -15.19 1.35
N MET A 91 6.03 -14.55 0.20
CA MET A 91 6.31 -15.08 -1.14
C MET A 91 7.76 -14.88 -1.62
N LEU A 92 8.61 -14.16 -0.87
CA LEU A 92 10.01 -13.96 -1.29
C LEU A 92 10.75 -15.29 -1.31
N THR A 93 11.58 -15.45 -2.34
CA THR A 93 12.56 -16.53 -2.44
C THR A 93 13.67 -16.36 -1.38
N GLY A 94 14.46 -17.40 -1.16
CA GLY A 94 15.60 -17.33 -0.25
C GLY A 94 16.62 -16.26 -0.66
N ASP A 95 16.90 -16.15 -1.96
CA ASP A 95 17.85 -15.17 -2.50
C ASP A 95 17.34 -13.73 -2.33
N GLU A 96 16.06 -13.48 -2.56
CA GLU A 96 15.46 -12.16 -2.31
C GLU A 96 15.50 -11.80 -0.81
N CYS A 97 15.29 -12.80 0.07
CA CYS A 97 15.43 -12.62 1.51
C CYS A 97 16.87 -12.31 1.90
N ALA A 98 17.84 -12.97 1.27
CA ALA A 98 19.27 -12.72 1.52
C ALA A 98 19.67 -11.29 1.18
N VAL A 99 19.13 -10.74 0.07
CA VAL A 99 19.37 -9.33 -0.30
C VAL A 99 18.84 -8.38 0.79
N ILE A 100 17.63 -8.60 1.30
CA ILE A 100 17.05 -7.74 2.34
C ILE A 100 17.80 -7.93 3.67
N LEU A 101 18.18 -9.15 4.02
CA LEU A 101 18.95 -9.44 5.22
C LEU A 101 20.29 -8.69 5.21
N ALA A 102 21.02 -8.78 4.09
CA ALA A 102 22.31 -8.11 3.92
C ALA A 102 22.20 -6.59 3.97
N ASP A 103 21.20 -5.99 3.26
CA ASP A 103 21.01 -4.54 3.21
C ASP A 103 20.52 -3.98 4.55
N SER A 104 19.59 -4.66 5.21
CA SER A 104 19.06 -4.24 6.53
C SER A 104 20.08 -4.45 7.65
N GLY A 105 20.98 -5.41 7.52
CA GLY A 105 21.86 -5.85 8.60
C GLY A 105 21.07 -6.33 9.82
N ALA A 106 19.95 -7.06 9.60
CA ALA A 106 19.11 -7.55 10.69
C ALA A 106 19.90 -8.52 11.59
N ALA A 107 19.82 -8.30 12.91
CA ALA A 107 20.48 -9.11 13.91
C ALA A 107 19.65 -10.35 14.31
N LEU A 108 18.36 -10.36 13.97
CA LEU A 108 17.40 -11.40 14.33
C LEU A 108 16.48 -11.67 13.14
N ILE A 109 16.15 -12.95 12.93
CA ILE A 109 15.10 -13.42 12.02
C ILE A 109 14.04 -14.15 12.85
N LEU A 110 12.78 -13.72 12.74
CA LEU A 110 11.64 -14.42 13.31
C LEU A 110 10.86 -15.09 12.17
N HIS A 111 10.62 -16.42 12.27
CA HIS A 111 9.91 -17.15 11.23
C HIS A 111 8.87 -18.12 11.78
N ASP A 112 7.81 -18.34 11.00
CA ASP A 112 6.67 -19.20 11.35
C ASP A 112 6.85 -20.69 11.02
N GLY A 113 7.94 -21.04 10.34
CA GLY A 113 8.22 -22.40 9.88
C GLY A 113 7.77 -22.69 8.45
N ASP A 114 6.80 -21.93 7.92
CA ASP A 114 6.25 -22.14 6.58
C ASP A 114 6.91 -21.21 5.54
N THR A 115 7.43 -20.07 5.98
CA THR A 115 8.10 -19.10 5.11
C THR A 115 9.53 -19.49 4.77
N VAL A 116 9.94 -19.25 3.53
CA VAL A 116 11.31 -19.54 3.07
C VAL A 116 12.30 -18.61 3.76
N LEU A 117 13.38 -19.18 4.30
CA LEU A 117 14.49 -18.45 4.89
C LEU A 117 15.59 -18.14 3.85
N PRO A 118 16.45 -17.12 4.08
CA PRO A 118 17.65 -16.95 3.28
C PRO A 118 18.53 -18.20 3.40
N PRO A 119 19.29 -18.55 2.33
CA PRO A 119 20.20 -19.71 2.33
C PRO A 119 21.25 -19.66 3.42
N ASP A 120 21.66 -18.44 3.79
CA ASP A 120 22.60 -18.16 4.86
C ASP A 120 22.04 -16.99 5.71
N ALA A 121 21.90 -17.23 6.99
CA ALA A 121 21.49 -16.20 7.95
C ALA A 121 22.66 -15.30 8.40
N GLY A 122 23.89 -15.60 8.00
CA GLY A 122 25.08 -14.87 8.42
C GLY A 122 25.22 -14.85 9.95
N THR A 123 25.31 -13.66 10.51
CA THR A 123 25.41 -13.46 11.97
C THR A 123 24.06 -13.26 12.64
N ALA A 124 22.95 -13.26 11.88
CA ALA A 124 21.62 -13.10 12.43
C ALA A 124 21.19 -14.35 13.21
N ARG A 125 20.68 -14.15 14.41
CA ARG A 125 20.04 -15.22 15.17
C ARG A 125 18.70 -15.57 14.52
N VAL A 126 18.38 -16.87 14.40
CA VAL A 126 17.12 -17.36 13.84
C VAL A 126 16.26 -17.95 14.93
N LEU A 127 15.03 -17.46 15.06
CA LEU A 127 14.03 -17.97 16.00
C LEU A 127 12.82 -18.50 15.24
N GLY A 128 12.47 -19.76 15.51
CA GLY A 128 11.38 -20.48 14.87
C GLY A 128 10.10 -20.54 15.71
N PRO A 129 9.11 -21.35 15.28
CA PRO A 129 7.77 -21.39 15.89
C PRO A 129 7.77 -21.64 17.41
N GLN A 130 8.66 -22.49 17.91
CA GLN A 130 8.77 -22.77 19.34
C GLN A 130 9.28 -21.56 20.13
N ASP A 131 10.22 -20.81 19.56
CA ASP A 131 10.74 -19.58 20.13
C ASP A 131 9.68 -18.48 20.11
N LEU A 132 8.92 -18.32 19.00
CA LEU A 132 7.80 -17.38 18.94
C LEU A 132 6.77 -17.67 20.04
N ALA A 133 6.46 -18.94 20.27
CA ALA A 133 5.58 -19.34 21.36
C ALA A 133 6.18 -19.03 22.75
N ALA A 134 7.50 -19.13 22.91
CA ALA A 134 8.19 -18.74 24.14
C ALA A 134 8.18 -17.24 24.36
N LEU A 135 8.42 -16.43 23.31
CA LEU A 135 8.35 -14.96 23.36
C LEU A 135 6.98 -14.48 23.85
N LYS A 136 5.88 -15.08 23.36
CA LYS A 136 4.50 -14.73 23.76
C LYS A 136 4.18 -15.05 25.24
N ARG A 137 5.01 -15.85 25.91
CA ARG A 137 4.86 -16.23 27.33
C ARG A 137 5.95 -15.66 28.24
N ALA A 138 6.85 -14.87 27.69
CA ALA A 138 7.90 -14.24 28.48
C ALA A 138 7.33 -13.25 29.51
N PRO A 139 8.06 -12.91 30.56
CA PRO A 139 7.67 -11.81 31.45
C PRO A 139 7.49 -10.53 30.66
N ALA A 140 6.35 -9.86 30.86
CA ALA A 140 6.03 -8.64 30.13
C ALA A 140 7.01 -7.48 30.47
N ALA A 141 7.47 -6.78 29.45
CA ALA A 141 8.18 -5.52 29.59
C ALA A 141 7.20 -4.33 29.63
N THR A 142 7.73 -3.15 29.81
CA THR A 142 7.04 -1.87 29.50
C THR A 142 7.41 -1.41 28.09
N PHE A 143 6.59 -0.55 27.49
CA PHE A 143 6.94 0.09 26.23
C PHE A 143 8.23 0.90 26.38
N ALA A 144 9.18 0.71 25.48
CA ALA A 144 10.39 1.53 25.42
C ALA A 144 10.03 3.02 25.20
N GLU A 145 10.67 3.89 25.96
CA GLU A 145 10.48 5.34 25.82
C GLU A 145 11.50 5.89 24.81
N LEU A 146 11.00 6.36 23.67
CA LEU A 146 11.80 6.77 22.52
C LEU A 146 11.45 8.20 22.10
N ASP A 147 12.34 8.82 21.33
CA ASP A 147 12.04 10.09 20.67
C ASP A 147 11.07 9.89 19.49
N ASP A 148 10.35 10.92 19.11
CA ASP A 148 9.40 10.91 18.00
C ASP A 148 10.05 10.53 16.67
N ASP A 149 11.30 10.97 16.45
CA ASP A 149 12.09 10.67 15.26
C ASP A 149 13.01 9.45 15.41
N ALA A 150 12.90 8.71 16.52
CA ALA A 150 13.58 7.43 16.61
C ALA A 150 13.01 6.43 15.59
N PRO A 151 13.86 5.52 15.02
CA PRO A 151 13.40 4.46 14.13
C PRO A 151 12.28 3.60 14.74
N ALA A 152 11.27 3.29 13.93
CA ALA A 152 10.14 2.45 14.36
C ALA A 152 10.07 1.14 13.56
N PHE A 153 10.12 1.22 12.24
CA PHE A 153 10.09 0.05 11.36
C PHE A 153 10.70 0.38 9.99
N LEU A 154 11.08 -0.67 9.25
CA LEU A 154 11.76 -0.55 7.96
C LEU A 154 11.03 -1.39 6.90
N VAL A 155 10.47 -0.76 5.87
CA VAL A 155 9.76 -1.43 4.78
C VAL A 155 10.54 -1.37 3.49
N TYR A 156 10.71 -2.50 2.81
CA TYR A 156 11.38 -2.55 1.52
C TYR A 156 10.42 -2.36 0.35
N THR A 157 10.81 -1.47 -0.57
CA THR A 157 10.09 -1.22 -1.82
C THR A 157 10.91 -1.71 -3.01
N SER A 158 10.23 -2.11 -4.08
CA SER A 158 10.91 -2.35 -5.36
C SER A 158 11.42 -1.02 -5.92
N GLY A 159 12.72 -0.75 -5.76
CA GLY A 159 13.35 0.45 -6.31
C GLY A 159 13.26 0.47 -7.84
N THR A 160 13.22 1.66 -8.44
CA THR A 160 13.24 1.86 -9.90
C THR A 160 14.51 1.29 -10.56
N SER A 161 15.59 1.13 -9.81
CA SER A 161 16.87 0.54 -10.22
C SER A 161 16.91 -1.00 -10.16
N GLY A 162 15.81 -1.67 -9.75
CA GLY A 162 15.76 -3.12 -9.58
C GLY A 162 16.32 -3.64 -8.25
N THR A 163 17.00 -2.80 -7.47
CA THR A 163 17.44 -3.14 -6.11
C THR A 163 16.43 -2.62 -5.10
N PRO A 164 15.96 -3.45 -4.15
CA PRO A 164 15.04 -2.98 -3.12
C PRO A 164 15.66 -1.84 -2.29
N LYS A 165 14.83 -0.85 -1.94
CA LYS A 165 15.21 0.26 -1.05
C LYS A 165 14.45 0.14 0.26
N GLY A 166 15.15 0.20 1.39
CA GLY A 166 14.53 0.24 2.72
C GLY A 166 14.04 1.65 3.04
N VAL A 167 12.76 1.80 3.32
CA VAL A 167 12.12 3.05 3.77
C VAL A 167 12.01 3.00 5.29
N LEU A 168 12.74 3.87 5.97
CA LEU A 168 12.80 3.92 7.43
C LEU A 168 11.74 4.87 7.99
N HIS A 169 10.86 4.34 8.83
CA HIS A 169 9.80 5.11 9.47
C HIS A 169 10.12 5.44 10.93
N ALA A 170 9.65 6.62 11.37
CA ALA A 170 9.80 7.12 12.72
C ALA A 170 8.68 6.64 13.66
N GLN A 171 8.91 6.73 14.98
CA GLN A 171 7.90 6.45 16.01
C GLN A 171 6.65 7.36 15.85
N ARG A 172 6.81 8.60 15.37
CA ARG A 172 5.72 9.56 15.12
C ARG A 172 4.80 9.16 13.95
N SER A 173 5.24 8.24 13.07
CA SER A 173 4.52 7.93 11.82
C SER A 173 3.09 7.43 12.05
N ALA A 174 2.83 6.70 13.15
CA ALA A 174 1.46 6.28 13.48
C ALA A 174 0.52 7.47 13.77
N ARG A 175 1.02 8.50 14.47
CA ARG A 175 0.25 9.75 14.68
C ARG A 175 0.07 10.52 13.38
N GLY A 176 1.07 10.47 12.49
CA GLY A 176 1.01 11.04 11.14
C GLY A 176 -0.07 10.41 10.26
N ARG A 177 -0.62 9.26 10.67
CA ARG A 177 -1.72 8.58 9.99
C ARG A 177 -3.11 9.07 10.43
N ALA A 178 -3.23 9.77 11.55
CA ALA A 178 -4.51 10.23 12.09
C ALA A 178 -5.39 11.00 11.07
N PRO A 179 -4.85 11.87 10.18
CA PRO A 179 -5.63 12.53 9.14
C PRO A 179 -6.37 11.58 8.19
N MET A 180 -5.86 10.36 7.99
CA MET A 180 -6.50 9.34 7.15
C MET A 180 -7.79 8.82 7.76
N VAL A 181 -7.88 8.74 9.08
CA VAL A 181 -9.07 8.27 9.78
C VAL A 181 -10.26 9.16 9.44
N ALA A 182 -10.12 10.47 9.60
CA ALA A 182 -11.19 11.41 9.27
C ALA A 182 -11.37 11.60 7.76
N GLY A 183 -10.28 11.69 7.01
CA GLY A 183 -10.28 12.07 5.60
C GLY A 183 -10.61 10.92 4.63
N TRP A 184 -10.40 9.67 5.04
CA TRP A 184 -10.58 8.52 4.17
C TRP A 184 -11.43 7.41 4.77
N SER A 185 -10.95 6.77 5.87
CA SER A 185 -11.57 5.55 6.37
C SER A 185 -12.82 5.81 7.22
N GLY A 186 -12.90 6.90 7.93
CA GLY A 186 -13.99 7.16 8.90
C GLY A 186 -14.09 6.09 10.00
N LEU A 187 -12.94 5.48 10.36
CA LEU A 187 -12.86 4.44 11.40
C LEU A 187 -13.27 4.96 12.76
N GLY A 188 -13.97 4.13 13.51
CA GLY A 188 -14.33 4.36 14.89
C GLY A 188 -14.45 3.07 15.70
N PRO A 189 -14.68 3.16 17.02
CA PRO A 189 -14.64 2.02 17.93
C PRO A 189 -15.61 0.87 17.62
N GLY A 190 -16.66 1.10 16.85
CA GLY A 190 -17.63 0.07 16.44
C GLY A 190 -17.28 -0.65 15.16
N ASP A 191 -16.19 -0.25 14.47
CA ASP A 191 -15.85 -0.76 13.17
C ASP A 191 -15.05 -2.06 13.22
N ARG A 192 -15.20 -2.83 12.15
CA ARG A 192 -14.42 -4.01 11.81
C ARG A 192 -13.83 -3.83 10.43
N LEU A 193 -12.50 -3.74 10.33
CA LEU A 193 -11.82 -3.54 9.07
C LEU A 193 -11.16 -4.84 8.59
N LEU A 194 -11.59 -5.32 7.43
CA LEU A 194 -10.97 -6.44 6.73
C LEU A 194 -10.04 -5.90 5.63
N HIS A 195 -8.76 -6.23 5.69
CA HIS A 195 -7.79 -5.85 4.67
C HIS A 195 -7.31 -7.08 3.89
N ALA A 196 -7.35 -7.00 2.56
CA ALA A 196 -7.00 -8.12 1.68
C ALA A 196 -5.52 -8.19 1.28
N GLY A 197 -4.69 -7.27 1.73
CA GLY A 197 -3.27 -7.19 1.36
C GLY A 197 -2.34 -7.89 2.34
N ALA A 198 -1.07 -8.07 1.93
CA ALA A 198 -0.02 -8.64 2.77
C ALA A 198 0.64 -7.59 3.68
N PHE A 199 1.06 -8.00 4.87
CA PHE A 199 1.59 -7.11 5.91
C PHE A 199 2.97 -6.49 5.62
N ASN A 200 3.64 -6.91 4.58
CA ASN A 200 4.89 -6.27 4.13
C ASN A 200 4.68 -4.90 3.45
N TRP A 201 3.44 -4.45 3.34
CA TRP A 201 3.07 -3.17 2.75
C TRP A 201 2.67 -2.15 3.81
N THR A 202 3.12 -0.92 3.65
CA THR A 202 2.69 0.21 4.50
C THR A 202 1.18 0.43 4.44
N TYR A 203 0.54 0.15 3.30
CA TYR A 203 -0.91 0.17 3.16
C TYR A 203 -1.57 -0.83 4.11
N THR A 204 -1.19 -2.11 4.05
CA THR A 204 -1.80 -3.15 4.90
C THR A 204 -1.40 -2.98 6.37
N LEU A 205 -0.11 -2.72 6.66
CA LEU A 205 0.35 -2.46 8.04
C LEU A 205 -0.42 -1.33 8.69
N GLY A 206 -0.60 -0.24 7.96
CA GLY A 206 -1.30 0.92 8.46
C GLY A 206 -2.79 0.68 8.56
N VAL A 207 -3.46 0.52 7.41
CA VAL A 207 -4.92 0.46 7.32
C VAL A 207 -5.47 -0.82 7.93
N GLY A 208 -4.74 -1.94 7.85
CA GLY A 208 -5.17 -3.22 8.41
C GLY A 208 -4.92 -3.41 9.90
N LEU A 209 -3.93 -2.72 10.49
CA LEU A 209 -3.54 -2.89 11.90
C LEU A 209 -3.46 -1.57 12.67
N MET A 210 -2.59 -0.63 12.25
CA MET A 210 -2.32 0.59 13.02
C MET A 210 -3.55 1.48 13.17
N ASP A 211 -4.25 1.76 12.07
CA ASP A 211 -5.39 2.68 12.07
C ASP A 211 -6.60 2.13 12.83
N PRO A 212 -6.99 0.85 12.64
CA PRO A 212 -8.06 0.26 13.45
C PRO A 212 -7.75 0.32 14.95
N TRP A 213 -6.56 -0.08 15.35
CA TRP A 213 -6.21 -0.10 16.77
C TRP A 213 -6.09 1.29 17.38
N ALA A 214 -5.46 2.23 16.66
CA ALA A 214 -5.42 3.62 17.12
C ALA A 214 -6.80 4.29 17.23
N SER A 215 -7.82 3.73 16.53
CA SER A 215 -9.21 4.19 16.54
C SER A 215 -10.13 3.36 17.46
N GLY A 216 -9.62 2.34 18.15
CA GLY A 216 -10.40 1.43 19.00
C GLY A 216 -11.31 0.47 18.22
N ALA A 217 -11.04 0.26 16.92
CA ALA A 217 -11.73 -0.66 16.03
C ALA A 217 -11.11 -2.08 16.05
N THR A 218 -11.76 -3.04 15.42
CA THR A 218 -11.29 -4.42 15.29
C THR A 218 -10.61 -4.63 13.94
N SER A 219 -9.38 -5.15 13.93
CA SER A 219 -8.69 -5.64 12.74
C SER A 219 -9.14 -7.06 12.41
N LEU A 220 -9.43 -7.32 11.14
CA LEU A 220 -9.74 -8.64 10.62
C LEU A 220 -8.60 -9.09 9.70
N VAL A 221 -7.91 -10.16 10.07
CA VAL A 221 -6.82 -10.77 9.32
C VAL A 221 -7.32 -12.04 8.70
N TYR A 222 -7.18 -12.19 7.41
CA TYR A 222 -7.60 -13.40 6.69
C TYR A 222 -6.41 -14.30 6.42
N ASP A 223 -6.48 -15.51 6.94
CA ASP A 223 -5.52 -16.60 6.73
C ASP A 223 -6.18 -17.69 5.87
N GLY A 224 -6.04 -17.57 4.56
CA GLY A 224 -6.66 -18.51 3.63
C GLY A 224 -6.37 -18.17 2.15
N PRO A 225 -6.94 -18.96 1.23
CA PRO A 225 -6.76 -18.76 -0.21
C PRO A 225 -7.28 -17.40 -0.70
N HIS A 226 -6.50 -16.72 -1.53
CA HIS A 226 -6.89 -15.43 -2.14
C HIS A 226 -7.79 -15.61 -3.38
N ASP A 227 -8.80 -16.50 -3.30
CA ASP A 227 -9.80 -16.68 -4.35
C ASP A 227 -10.82 -15.53 -4.33
N PRO A 228 -11.00 -14.80 -5.45
CA PRO A 228 -11.96 -13.69 -5.53
C PRO A 228 -13.41 -14.08 -5.24
N GLN A 229 -13.78 -15.32 -5.41
CA GLN A 229 -15.14 -15.83 -5.17
C GLN A 229 -15.49 -15.89 -3.67
N LEU A 230 -14.48 -16.03 -2.82
CA LEU A 230 -14.67 -16.17 -1.38
C LEU A 230 -14.92 -14.82 -0.67
N TRP A 231 -14.48 -13.71 -1.24
CA TRP A 231 -14.52 -12.40 -0.56
C TRP A 231 -15.92 -11.92 -0.19
N PRO A 232 -16.98 -12.07 -1.03
CA PRO A 232 -18.32 -11.64 -0.63
C PRO A 232 -18.80 -12.34 0.65
N GLU A 233 -18.64 -13.65 0.73
CA GLU A 233 -19.03 -14.45 1.90
C GLU A 233 -18.15 -14.11 3.12
N LEU A 234 -16.84 -13.92 2.91
CA LEU A 234 -15.90 -13.56 3.96
C LEU A 234 -16.24 -12.19 4.58
N ILE A 235 -16.54 -11.18 3.76
CA ILE A 235 -16.96 -9.84 4.20
C ILE A 235 -18.24 -9.92 5.01
N GLU A 236 -19.23 -10.68 4.53
CA GLU A 236 -20.51 -10.86 5.21
C GLU A 236 -20.34 -11.57 6.56
N ARG A 237 -19.73 -12.75 6.56
CA ARG A 237 -19.57 -13.60 7.77
C ARG A 237 -18.70 -12.97 8.85
N SER A 238 -17.64 -12.28 8.46
CA SER A 238 -16.79 -11.56 9.40
C SER A 238 -17.48 -10.34 10.02
N GLY A 239 -18.57 -9.89 9.42
CA GLY A 239 -19.27 -8.68 9.82
C GLY A 239 -18.44 -7.43 9.59
N ALA A 240 -17.57 -7.43 8.58
CA ALA A 240 -16.74 -6.29 8.22
C ALA A 240 -17.62 -5.07 7.92
N THR A 241 -17.28 -3.95 8.55
CA THR A 241 -17.91 -2.64 8.27
C THR A 241 -17.12 -1.83 7.25
N LEU A 242 -15.81 -2.14 7.10
CA LEU A 242 -14.94 -1.62 6.07
C LEU A 242 -14.17 -2.78 5.42
N PHE A 243 -13.99 -2.67 4.11
CA PHE A 243 -13.16 -3.59 3.34
C PHE A 243 -12.11 -2.82 2.57
N ALA A 244 -10.83 -3.18 2.76
CA ALA A 244 -9.70 -2.51 2.14
C ALA A 244 -8.96 -3.46 1.19
N ALA A 245 -8.84 -3.04 -0.07
CA ALA A 245 -8.17 -3.82 -1.11
C ALA A 245 -7.67 -2.92 -2.24
N VAL A 246 -6.87 -3.47 -3.14
CA VAL A 246 -6.46 -2.80 -4.38
C VAL A 246 -7.58 -2.86 -5.43
N PRO A 247 -7.67 -1.91 -6.39
CA PRO A 247 -8.69 -1.89 -7.44
C PRO A 247 -8.80 -3.19 -8.22
N SER A 248 -7.69 -3.82 -8.53
CA SER A 248 -7.66 -5.10 -9.26
C SER A 248 -8.40 -6.22 -8.51
N LEU A 249 -8.37 -6.26 -7.17
CA LEU A 249 -9.14 -7.23 -6.41
C LEU A 249 -10.65 -6.91 -6.43
N TYR A 250 -11.05 -5.66 -6.32
CA TYR A 250 -12.46 -5.25 -6.45
C TYR A 250 -13.04 -5.68 -7.80
N ARG A 251 -12.29 -5.49 -8.89
CA ARG A 251 -12.67 -5.95 -10.23
C ARG A 251 -12.86 -7.48 -10.30
N ARG A 252 -11.94 -8.22 -9.69
CA ARG A 252 -12.04 -9.69 -9.64
C ARG A 252 -13.21 -10.16 -8.78
N ILE A 253 -13.51 -9.49 -7.68
CA ILE A 253 -14.69 -9.78 -6.86
C ILE A 253 -15.99 -9.54 -7.66
N LEU A 254 -16.12 -8.44 -8.38
CA LEU A 254 -17.26 -8.19 -9.25
C LEU A 254 -17.43 -9.29 -10.32
N LYS A 255 -16.34 -9.64 -10.98
CA LYS A 255 -16.35 -10.63 -12.06
C LYS A 255 -16.68 -12.05 -11.57
N TYR A 256 -16.04 -12.50 -10.51
CA TYR A 256 -16.07 -13.90 -10.07
C TYR A 256 -16.93 -14.12 -8.82
N GLY A 257 -16.92 -13.21 -7.88
CA GLY A 257 -17.72 -13.25 -6.66
C GLY A 257 -19.17 -12.79 -6.83
N LYS A 258 -19.44 -12.01 -7.90
CA LYS A 258 -20.77 -11.52 -8.28
C LYS A 258 -21.59 -10.98 -7.10
N PRO A 259 -21.05 -10.03 -6.32
CA PRO A 259 -21.76 -9.48 -5.17
C PRO A 259 -23.03 -8.75 -5.61
N THR A 260 -23.99 -8.70 -4.70
CA THR A 260 -25.24 -7.95 -4.85
C THR A 260 -25.39 -6.96 -3.69
N ARG A 261 -26.39 -6.12 -3.73
CA ARG A 261 -26.72 -5.20 -2.63
C ARG A 261 -26.95 -5.92 -1.29
N ALA A 262 -27.43 -7.17 -1.33
CA ALA A 262 -27.66 -7.99 -0.15
C ALA A 262 -26.38 -8.62 0.42
N SER A 263 -25.31 -8.75 -0.39
CA SER A 263 -24.08 -9.44 0.01
C SER A 263 -23.33 -8.75 1.15
N PHE A 264 -23.56 -7.46 1.39
CA PHE A 264 -22.78 -6.69 2.36
C PHE A 264 -23.67 -5.90 3.35
N PRO A 265 -24.42 -6.61 4.23
CA PRO A 265 -25.39 -5.95 5.09
C PRO A 265 -24.77 -4.96 6.08
N LYS A 266 -23.53 -5.21 6.54
CA LYS A 266 -22.82 -4.37 7.52
C LYS A 266 -21.79 -3.45 6.90
N LEU A 267 -21.36 -3.70 5.65
CA LEU A 267 -20.32 -2.91 5.01
C LEU A 267 -20.81 -1.47 4.77
N ARG A 268 -20.12 -0.50 5.34
CA ARG A 268 -20.39 0.93 5.15
C ARG A 268 -19.83 1.40 3.81
N HIS A 269 -18.56 1.08 3.55
CA HIS A 269 -17.87 1.40 2.30
C HIS A 269 -16.62 0.55 2.11
N GLY A 270 -16.11 0.55 0.88
CA GLY A 270 -14.79 0.02 0.53
C GLY A 270 -13.72 1.09 0.57
N LEU A 271 -12.48 0.67 0.79
CA LEU A 271 -11.27 1.49 0.74
C LEU A 271 -10.33 0.91 -0.32
N THR A 272 -9.77 1.76 -1.16
CA THR A 272 -8.83 1.30 -2.18
C THR A 272 -7.63 2.25 -2.34
N ALA A 273 -6.46 1.67 -2.54
CA ALA A 273 -5.21 2.38 -2.79
C ALA A 273 -4.20 1.48 -3.52
N GLY A 274 -3.07 2.05 -3.93
CA GLY A 274 -1.96 1.33 -4.56
C GLY A 274 -2.03 1.23 -6.08
N GLU A 275 -3.21 1.39 -6.66
CA GLU A 275 -3.47 1.52 -8.10
C GLU A 275 -4.50 2.64 -8.29
N ALA A 276 -4.55 3.25 -9.48
CA ALA A 276 -5.60 4.22 -9.79
C ALA A 276 -6.96 3.51 -9.94
N LEU A 277 -7.99 4.07 -9.33
CA LEU A 277 -9.35 3.56 -9.42
C LEU A 277 -9.99 4.02 -10.74
N ALA A 278 -10.22 3.09 -11.67
CA ALA A 278 -10.92 3.40 -12.90
C ALA A 278 -12.36 3.86 -12.61
N PRO A 279 -12.85 4.96 -13.23
CA PRO A 279 -14.22 5.44 -13.03
C PRO A 279 -15.29 4.37 -13.29
N VAL A 280 -15.06 3.51 -14.29
CA VAL A 280 -15.97 2.40 -14.62
C VAL A 280 -16.06 1.41 -13.46
N LEU A 281 -14.92 1.01 -12.88
CA LEU A 281 -14.89 0.09 -11.74
C LEU A 281 -15.63 0.67 -10.52
N HIS A 282 -15.44 1.96 -10.26
CA HIS A 282 -16.15 2.65 -9.18
C HIS A 282 -17.68 2.60 -9.40
N ALA A 283 -18.14 2.87 -10.63
CA ALA A 283 -19.55 2.83 -11.00
C ALA A 283 -20.12 1.40 -10.90
N GLU A 284 -19.44 0.40 -11.45
CA GLU A 284 -19.83 -1.02 -11.39
C GLU A 284 -19.94 -1.51 -9.94
N TRP A 285 -18.99 -1.13 -9.08
CA TRP A 285 -19.04 -1.50 -7.66
C TRP A 285 -20.25 -0.88 -6.96
N MET A 286 -20.49 0.42 -7.17
CA MET A 286 -21.62 1.14 -6.59
C MET A 286 -22.96 0.57 -7.07
N GLU A 287 -23.08 0.26 -8.35
CA GLU A 287 -24.28 -0.33 -8.94
C GLU A 287 -24.58 -1.72 -8.35
N ALA A 288 -23.56 -2.60 -8.33
CA ALA A 288 -23.70 -3.96 -7.86
C ALA A 288 -24.00 -4.03 -6.36
N THR A 289 -23.30 -3.23 -5.54
CA THR A 289 -23.31 -3.38 -4.08
C THR A 289 -24.10 -2.29 -3.34
N GLY A 290 -24.28 -1.14 -3.95
CA GLY A 290 -24.84 0.06 -3.30
C GLY A 290 -23.91 0.64 -2.22
N ARG A 291 -22.62 0.26 -2.20
CA ARG A 291 -21.64 0.71 -1.20
C ARG A 291 -20.60 1.63 -1.84
N PRO A 292 -20.33 2.80 -1.23
CA PRO A 292 -19.26 3.68 -1.71
C PRO A 292 -17.90 2.96 -1.74
N LEU A 293 -17.05 3.37 -2.67
CA LEU A 293 -15.65 2.95 -2.74
C LEU A 293 -14.78 4.21 -2.74
N PHE A 294 -14.00 4.40 -1.69
CA PHE A 294 -13.15 5.57 -1.52
C PHE A 294 -11.71 5.25 -1.88
N GLU A 295 -11.16 6.08 -2.76
CA GLU A 295 -9.76 5.97 -3.22
C GLU A 295 -8.82 6.82 -2.37
N ALA A 296 -7.59 6.32 -2.19
CA ALA A 296 -6.49 7.11 -1.68
C ALA A 296 -5.23 6.93 -2.51
N LEU A 297 -4.49 8.03 -2.68
CA LEU A 297 -3.14 8.05 -3.21
C LEU A 297 -2.15 8.03 -2.04
N GLY A 298 -1.18 7.15 -2.13
CA GLY A 298 -0.14 7.00 -1.14
C GLY A 298 1.10 6.33 -1.70
N MET A 299 2.14 6.32 -0.90
CA MET A 299 3.42 5.68 -1.20
C MET A 299 4.06 5.15 0.08
N SER A 300 5.06 4.29 -0.05
CA SER A 300 5.71 3.69 1.12
C SER A 300 6.36 4.71 2.03
N GLU A 301 6.83 5.81 1.49
CA GLU A 301 7.56 6.87 2.19
C GLU A 301 6.69 7.75 3.09
N ILE A 302 5.35 7.77 2.86
CA ILE A 302 4.44 8.67 3.61
C ILE A 302 3.20 7.91 4.10
N SER A 303 2.84 6.79 3.46
CA SER A 303 1.53 6.16 3.50
C SER A 303 0.52 6.89 2.61
N THR A 304 -0.79 6.81 2.88
CA THR A 304 -1.79 7.55 2.10
C THR A 304 -1.94 8.98 2.61
N TYR A 305 -1.97 9.95 1.72
CA TYR A 305 -1.96 11.38 2.08
C TYR A 305 -2.98 12.22 1.29
N ILE A 306 -3.53 11.67 0.22
CA ILE A 306 -4.62 12.25 -0.58
C ILE A 306 -5.74 11.21 -0.63
N SER A 307 -6.99 11.61 -0.43
CA SER A 307 -8.11 10.67 -0.50
C SER A 307 -9.44 11.33 -0.79
N SER A 308 -10.36 10.57 -1.38
CA SER A 308 -11.80 10.73 -1.20
C SER A 308 -12.22 10.07 0.12
N GLY A 309 -13.44 10.31 0.57
CA GLY A 309 -13.90 9.73 1.83
C GLY A 309 -15.28 10.27 2.24
N PRO A 310 -15.76 9.91 3.43
CA PRO A 310 -17.08 10.37 3.89
C PRO A 310 -17.25 11.89 3.90
N GLN A 311 -16.15 12.65 4.08
CA GLN A 311 -16.15 14.12 4.11
C GLN A 311 -15.64 14.75 2.80
N THR A 312 -15.05 13.97 1.91
CA THR A 312 -14.53 14.43 0.61
C THR A 312 -15.22 13.66 -0.51
N PRO A 313 -16.23 14.24 -1.17
CA PRO A 313 -16.97 13.56 -2.23
C PRO A 313 -16.05 12.99 -3.31
N THR A 314 -16.36 11.80 -3.79
CA THR A 314 -15.61 11.16 -4.88
C THR A 314 -15.83 11.92 -6.18
N ARG A 315 -14.74 12.23 -6.89
CA ARG A 315 -14.75 12.69 -8.29
C ARG A 315 -14.12 11.60 -9.16
N PRO A 316 -14.84 11.03 -10.12
CA PRO A 316 -14.30 9.97 -10.96
C PRO A 316 -12.97 10.35 -11.62
N GLY A 317 -11.94 9.54 -11.41
CA GLY A 317 -10.58 9.75 -11.93
C GLY A 317 -9.68 10.65 -11.06
N SER A 318 -10.17 11.10 -9.91
CA SER A 318 -9.36 11.78 -8.90
C SER A 318 -9.35 10.97 -7.60
N PRO A 319 -8.17 10.70 -6.99
CA PRO A 319 -8.10 10.06 -5.69
C PRO A 319 -8.71 10.91 -4.55
N GLY A 320 -8.98 12.20 -4.81
CA GLY A 320 -9.55 13.11 -3.83
C GLY A 320 -8.70 14.34 -3.55
N ARG A 321 -8.70 14.79 -2.29
CA ARG A 321 -7.97 15.96 -1.80
C ARG A 321 -6.89 15.56 -0.80
N ALA A 322 -5.93 16.47 -0.57
CA ALA A 322 -5.02 16.34 0.57
C ALA A 322 -5.82 16.18 1.87
N GLN A 323 -5.45 15.20 2.67
CA GLN A 323 -6.07 14.99 3.99
C GLN A 323 -5.77 16.18 4.90
N ALA A 324 -6.67 16.47 5.84
CA ALA A 324 -6.59 17.67 6.69
C ALA A 324 -5.23 17.79 7.39
N GLY A 325 -4.62 18.97 7.31
CA GLY A 325 -3.31 19.25 7.89
C GLY A 325 -2.10 18.83 7.06
N ARG A 326 -2.29 18.08 5.97
CA ARG A 326 -1.18 17.75 5.06
C ARG A 326 -0.93 18.89 4.06
N ARG A 327 0.32 19.23 3.89
CA ARG A 327 0.75 20.24 2.91
C ARG A 327 1.34 19.55 1.70
N ILE A 328 0.65 19.68 0.57
CA ILE A 328 1.10 19.20 -0.75
C ILE A 328 1.26 20.37 -1.71
N ALA A 329 2.09 20.19 -2.72
CA ALA A 329 2.28 21.18 -3.79
C ALA A 329 2.52 20.47 -5.13
N ILE A 330 2.27 21.19 -6.22
CA ILE A 330 2.75 20.81 -7.54
C ILE A 330 3.93 21.70 -7.87
N LEU A 331 5.09 21.12 -8.09
CA LEU A 331 6.32 21.85 -8.41
C LEU A 331 6.67 21.75 -9.90
N PRO A 332 7.35 22.76 -10.47
CA PRO A 332 7.77 22.69 -11.86
C PRO A 332 8.79 21.56 -12.08
N PRO A 333 8.60 20.68 -13.09
CA PRO A 333 9.44 19.49 -13.27
C PRO A 333 10.88 19.83 -13.67
N GLU A 334 11.07 20.84 -14.53
CA GLU A 334 12.37 21.17 -15.15
C GLU A 334 13.12 22.32 -14.47
N SER A 335 12.67 22.72 -13.28
CA SER A 335 13.24 23.84 -12.54
C SER A 335 13.62 23.44 -11.13
N ALA A 336 14.66 24.05 -10.58
CA ALA A 336 15.01 23.91 -9.17
C ALA A 336 14.09 24.75 -8.25
N SER A 337 13.10 25.49 -8.81
CA SER A 337 12.18 26.29 -8.00
C SER A 337 11.37 25.41 -7.04
N THR A 338 11.15 25.96 -5.86
CA THR A 338 10.30 25.41 -4.80
C THR A 338 8.94 26.08 -4.75
N ASP A 339 8.67 27.04 -5.63
CA ASP A 339 7.41 27.75 -5.70
C ASP A 339 6.34 26.85 -6.35
N PRO A 340 5.18 26.65 -5.68
CA PRO A 340 4.11 25.84 -6.24
C PRO A 340 3.55 26.41 -7.54
N LEU A 341 3.24 25.53 -8.49
CA LEU A 341 2.52 25.89 -9.71
C LEU A 341 1.07 26.32 -9.40
N PRO A 342 0.50 27.22 -10.18
CA PRO A 342 -0.92 27.58 -10.11
C PRO A 342 -1.85 26.37 -10.30
N ALA A 343 -3.08 26.49 -9.76
CA ALA A 343 -4.11 25.46 -9.92
C ALA A 343 -4.33 25.10 -11.39
N GLY A 344 -4.52 23.81 -11.66
CA GLY A 344 -4.73 23.24 -12.99
C GLY A 344 -3.45 22.98 -13.80
N GLN A 345 -2.29 23.46 -13.37
CA GLN A 345 -1.02 23.13 -14.03
C GLN A 345 -0.48 21.79 -13.57
N THR A 346 0.05 21.02 -14.51
CA THR A 346 0.67 19.72 -14.26
C THR A 346 2.15 19.88 -13.93
N GLY A 347 2.61 19.15 -12.91
CA GLY A 347 4.01 19.11 -12.50
C GLY A 347 4.28 17.98 -11.52
N LEU A 348 5.37 18.07 -10.76
CA LEU A 348 5.76 17.08 -9.76
C LEU A 348 4.95 17.27 -8.49
N LEU A 349 4.27 16.22 -8.06
CA LEU A 349 3.60 16.19 -6.77
C LEU A 349 4.64 16.12 -5.65
N ALA A 350 4.51 17.00 -4.69
CA ALA A 350 5.43 17.11 -3.57
C ALA A 350 4.68 17.21 -2.24
N VAL A 351 5.30 16.70 -1.18
CA VAL A 351 4.80 16.75 0.21
C VAL A 351 5.80 17.51 1.06
N HIS A 352 5.30 18.38 1.93
CA HIS A 352 6.17 19.18 2.79
C HIS A 352 6.89 18.30 3.81
N ARG A 353 8.19 18.59 4.06
CA ARG A 353 9.07 17.78 4.94
C ARG A 353 8.60 17.67 6.40
N GLU A 354 7.78 18.60 6.88
CA GLU A 354 7.20 18.54 8.21
C GLU A 354 5.98 17.61 8.31
N ASP A 355 5.61 16.89 7.24
CA ASP A 355 4.55 15.89 7.33
C ASP A 355 4.94 14.81 8.33
N PRO A 356 4.17 14.59 9.41
CA PRO A 356 4.55 13.65 10.46
C PRO A 356 4.52 12.20 10.01
N GLY A 357 3.85 11.89 8.89
CA GLY A 357 3.85 10.56 8.26
C GLY A 357 5.06 10.30 7.36
N LEU A 358 5.85 11.34 7.04
CA LEU A 358 6.99 11.20 6.16
C LEU A 358 8.12 10.37 6.80
N MET A 359 8.73 9.50 6.01
CA MET A 359 9.86 8.67 6.40
C MET A 359 11.02 9.49 6.98
N LEU A 360 11.89 8.82 7.72
CA LEU A 360 13.18 9.40 8.15
C LEU A 360 14.18 9.47 6.97
N GLY A 361 14.08 8.54 6.04
CA GLY A 361 14.93 8.45 4.85
C GLY A 361 15.05 7.03 4.35
N TYR A 362 15.83 6.85 3.30
CA TYR A 362 16.19 5.53 2.78
C TYR A 362 17.36 4.94 3.58
N TRP A 363 17.17 3.72 4.08
CA TRP A 363 18.13 3.02 4.92
C TRP A 363 19.49 2.88 4.23
N GLY A 364 20.55 3.36 4.91
CA GLY A 364 21.91 3.30 4.38
C GLY A 364 22.17 4.12 3.10
N ARG A 365 21.23 5.00 2.68
CA ARG A 365 21.27 5.72 1.41
C ARG A 365 21.04 7.23 1.60
N PRO A 366 21.95 7.95 2.24
CA PRO A 366 21.78 9.37 2.52
C PRO A 366 21.71 10.23 1.25
N GLU A 367 22.44 9.85 0.19
CA GLU A 367 22.42 10.57 -1.09
C GLU A 367 21.06 10.42 -1.79
N ASP A 368 20.49 9.20 -1.84
CA ASP A 368 19.14 8.97 -2.37
C ASP A 368 18.10 9.74 -1.57
N THR A 369 18.27 9.80 -0.25
CA THR A 369 17.37 10.56 0.64
C THR A 369 17.46 12.05 0.33
N ALA A 370 18.66 12.60 0.22
CA ALA A 370 18.86 14.01 -0.12
C ALA A 370 18.30 14.35 -1.51
N ALA A 371 18.51 13.47 -2.49
CA ALA A 371 18.03 13.65 -3.87
C ALA A 371 16.50 13.62 -3.97
N ALA A 372 15.81 13.00 -3.01
CA ALA A 372 14.34 12.98 -2.95
C ALA A 372 13.73 14.32 -2.47
N PHE A 373 14.56 15.29 -2.06
CA PHE A 373 14.08 16.59 -1.59
C PHE A 373 14.50 17.73 -2.51
N ARG A 374 13.59 18.69 -2.64
CA ARG A 374 13.83 20.00 -3.25
C ARG A 374 13.45 21.08 -2.22
N GLY A 375 14.43 21.66 -1.55
CA GLY A 375 14.20 22.53 -0.39
C GLY A 375 13.40 21.79 0.70
N ASP A 376 12.24 22.34 1.05
CA ASP A 376 11.36 21.74 2.07
C ASP A 376 10.33 20.75 1.50
N TRP A 377 10.46 20.38 0.22
CA TRP A 377 9.52 19.51 -0.45
C TRP A 377 10.14 18.15 -0.75
N PHE A 378 9.52 17.09 -0.25
CA PHE A 378 9.76 15.72 -0.66
C PHE A 378 9.07 15.48 -2.00
N LEU A 379 9.83 15.09 -3.03
CA LEU A 379 9.34 14.78 -4.36
C LEU A 379 8.84 13.34 -4.41
N THR A 380 7.56 13.16 -4.69
CA THR A 380 6.95 11.80 -4.70
C THR A 380 7.34 10.98 -5.93
N GLY A 381 7.89 11.62 -6.96
CA GLY A 381 8.13 11.02 -8.27
C GLY A 381 6.83 10.82 -9.08
N ASP A 382 5.74 11.41 -8.64
CA ASP A 382 4.46 11.38 -9.33
C ASP A 382 4.21 12.71 -10.04
N GLN A 383 3.61 12.66 -11.24
CA GLN A 383 3.06 13.83 -11.90
C GLN A 383 1.59 13.98 -11.53
N ALA A 384 1.18 15.20 -11.24
CA ALA A 384 -0.20 15.53 -10.92
C ALA A 384 -0.51 17.00 -11.20
N SER A 385 -1.78 17.35 -11.15
CA SER A 385 -2.27 18.71 -11.02
C SER A 385 -3.26 18.82 -9.87
N ILE A 386 -3.45 20.03 -9.34
CA ILE A 386 -4.47 20.32 -8.32
C ILE A 386 -5.44 21.32 -8.92
N ASP A 387 -6.73 21.01 -8.95
CA ASP A 387 -7.74 21.92 -9.47
C ASP A 387 -8.12 23.04 -8.47
N ALA A 388 -8.97 23.98 -8.90
CA ALA A 388 -9.40 25.10 -8.08
C ALA A 388 -10.17 24.70 -6.82
N ASP A 389 -10.76 23.49 -6.81
CA ASP A 389 -11.46 22.92 -5.66
C ASP A 389 -10.54 22.09 -4.75
N GLY A 390 -9.24 21.98 -5.09
CA GLY A 390 -8.23 21.23 -4.34
C GLY A 390 -8.20 19.73 -4.62
N TYR A 391 -8.91 19.23 -5.64
CA TYR A 391 -8.82 17.84 -6.06
C TYR A 391 -7.52 17.60 -6.84
N VAL A 392 -6.88 16.48 -6.52
CA VAL A 392 -5.66 16.05 -7.18
C VAL A 392 -6.02 15.18 -8.39
N TRP A 393 -5.42 15.48 -9.52
CA TRP A 393 -5.54 14.71 -10.76
C TRP A 393 -4.20 14.06 -11.04
N TYR A 394 -4.15 12.75 -10.82
CA TYR A 394 -2.94 11.96 -10.93
C TYR A 394 -2.57 11.72 -12.39
N GLY A 395 -1.36 12.12 -12.79
CA GLY A 395 -0.83 12.00 -14.15
C GLY A 395 0.07 10.78 -14.37
N GLY A 396 0.47 10.10 -13.29
CA GLY A 396 1.35 8.93 -13.31
C GLY A 396 2.70 9.17 -12.65
N ARG A 397 3.58 8.17 -12.77
CA ARG A 397 4.96 8.28 -12.31
C ARG A 397 5.78 9.10 -13.30
N ASP A 398 6.61 10.00 -12.81
CA ASP A 398 7.52 10.80 -13.65
C ASP A 398 8.51 9.93 -14.43
N ASP A 399 8.90 8.80 -13.87
CA ASP A 399 9.78 7.81 -14.49
C ASP A 399 9.10 6.92 -15.55
N ASP A 400 7.77 6.89 -15.63
CA ASP A 400 6.97 6.17 -16.63
C ASP A 400 6.51 7.08 -17.78
N VAL A 401 6.80 8.38 -17.73
CA VAL A 401 6.40 9.31 -18.79
C VAL A 401 7.13 8.99 -20.09
N MET A 402 6.34 8.79 -21.14
CA MET A 402 6.83 8.45 -22.47
C MET A 402 7.27 9.71 -23.23
N ASN A 403 8.30 9.59 -24.04
CA ASN A 403 8.68 10.61 -25.00
C ASN A 403 8.24 10.17 -26.40
N ALA A 404 7.23 10.86 -26.95
CA ALA A 404 6.71 10.62 -28.30
C ALA A 404 7.04 11.82 -29.18
N PHE A 405 8.05 11.70 -30.03
CA PHE A 405 8.46 12.76 -30.98
C PHE A 405 8.73 14.11 -30.31
N GLY A 406 9.33 14.10 -29.11
CA GLY A 406 9.62 15.31 -28.33
C GLY A 406 8.47 15.78 -27.41
N TYR A 407 7.31 15.12 -27.48
CA TYR A 407 6.21 15.37 -26.55
C TYR A 407 6.26 14.40 -25.37
N ARG A 408 6.08 14.93 -24.19
CA ARG A 408 5.92 14.09 -22.97
C ARG A 408 4.47 13.61 -22.87
N VAL A 409 4.27 12.31 -22.73
CA VAL A 409 2.95 11.67 -22.64
C VAL A 409 2.91 10.76 -21.43
N ALA A 410 1.98 11.00 -20.53
CA ALA A 410 1.76 10.14 -19.39
C ALA A 410 1.02 8.85 -19.85
N PRO A 411 1.54 7.64 -19.56
CA PRO A 411 0.86 6.39 -19.90
C PRO A 411 -0.58 6.36 -19.45
N GLN A 412 -0.85 6.84 -18.24
CA GLN A 412 -2.16 6.80 -17.61
C GLN A 412 -3.21 7.64 -18.34
N GLU A 413 -2.81 8.72 -19.01
CA GLU A 413 -3.72 9.52 -19.82
C GLU A 413 -4.28 8.68 -20.97
N VAL A 414 -3.43 7.91 -21.62
CA VAL A 414 -3.79 7.03 -22.73
C VAL A 414 -4.55 5.80 -22.23
N GLU A 415 -4.07 5.19 -21.13
CA GLU A 415 -4.71 4.04 -20.48
C GLU A 415 -6.15 4.38 -20.06
N LYS A 416 -6.37 5.56 -19.50
CA LYS A 416 -7.68 6.02 -19.06
C LYS A 416 -8.69 6.06 -20.22
N VAL A 417 -8.29 6.52 -21.39
CA VAL A 417 -9.14 6.54 -22.58
C VAL A 417 -9.39 5.10 -23.05
N LEU A 418 -8.35 4.28 -23.19
CA LEU A 418 -8.51 2.91 -23.65
C LEU A 418 -9.38 2.05 -22.71
N GLN A 419 -9.35 2.29 -21.41
CA GLN A 419 -10.18 1.59 -20.43
C GLN A 419 -11.68 1.86 -20.59
N THR A 420 -12.08 2.94 -21.25
CA THR A 420 -13.50 3.21 -21.54
C THR A 420 -14.03 2.39 -22.72
N HIS A 421 -13.16 1.75 -23.50
CA HIS A 421 -13.58 0.90 -24.61
C HIS A 421 -14.20 -0.43 -24.10
N PRO A 422 -15.36 -0.87 -24.64
CA PRO A 422 -16.09 -2.03 -24.11
C PRO A 422 -15.28 -3.35 -24.16
N ASP A 423 -14.40 -3.52 -25.14
CA ASP A 423 -13.62 -4.75 -25.34
C ASP A 423 -12.36 -4.80 -24.46
N VAL A 424 -12.00 -3.73 -23.76
CA VAL A 424 -10.80 -3.65 -22.93
C VAL A 424 -11.12 -4.07 -21.51
N LEU A 425 -10.48 -5.16 -21.05
CA LEU A 425 -10.52 -5.58 -19.64
C LEU A 425 -9.45 -4.86 -18.83
N GLU A 426 -8.19 -4.91 -19.30
CA GLU A 426 -7.05 -4.20 -18.72
C GLU A 426 -6.17 -3.65 -19.84
N VAL A 427 -5.47 -2.56 -19.54
CA VAL A 427 -4.52 -1.96 -20.47
C VAL A 427 -3.33 -1.41 -19.72
N ALA A 428 -2.15 -1.53 -20.32
CA ALA A 428 -0.95 -0.81 -19.94
C ALA A 428 -0.30 -0.20 -21.17
N VAL A 429 0.15 1.04 -21.03
CA VAL A 429 0.77 1.78 -22.13
C VAL A 429 2.22 2.07 -21.77
N THR A 430 3.12 1.88 -22.73
CA THR A 430 4.52 2.27 -22.61
C THR A 430 5.09 2.58 -23.99
N ASP A 431 6.25 3.20 -24.04
CA ASP A 431 6.99 3.38 -25.28
C ASP A 431 7.82 2.13 -25.60
N LEU A 432 7.76 1.68 -26.86
CA LEU A 432 8.67 0.68 -27.38
C LEU A 432 9.70 1.33 -28.30
N SER A 433 10.97 1.06 -28.02
CA SER A 433 12.06 1.47 -28.91
C SER A 433 12.07 0.57 -30.16
N LEU A 434 11.92 1.18 -31.32
CA LEU A 434 12.04 0.48 -32.63
C LEU A 434 13.48 0.49 -33.12
N ARG A 435 14.21 1.54 -32.82
CA ARG A 435 15.61 1.75 -33.12
C ARG A 435 16.15 2.89 -32.26
N GLU A 436 17.44 3.08 -32.20
CA GLU A 436 18.06 4.15 -31.44
C GLU A 436 17.41 5.51 -31.78
N GLY A 437 16.93 6.20 -30.77
CA GLY A 437 16.27 7.52 -30.87
C GLY A 437 14.81 7.51 -31.38
N VAL A 438 14.20 6.35 -31.65
CA VAL A 438 12.81 6.24 -32.11
C VAL A 438 12.02 5.28 -31.24
N SER A 439 11.09 5.84 -30.47
CA SER A 439 10.13 5.06 -29.65
C SER A 439 8.70 5.32 -30.11
N LEU A 440 7.84 4.33 -30.05
CA LEU A 440 6.42 4.42 -30.33
C LEU A 440 5.60 4.11 -29.07
N ILE A 441 4.59 4.95 -28.83
CA ILE A 441 3.58 4.65 -27.81
C ILE A 441 2.87 3.37 -28.21
N THR A 442 2.88 2.37 -27.33
CA THR A 442 2.32 1.05 -27.54
C THR A 442 1.35 0.72 -26.42
N ALA A 443 0.13 0.29 -26.79
CA ALA A 443 -0.86 -0.19 -25.85
C ALA A 443 -0.83 -1.72 -25.79
N PHE A 444 -0.65 -2.27 -24.59
CA PHE A 444 -0.77 -3.70 -24.29
C PHE A 444 -2.13 -3.95 -23.65
N ILE A 445 -2.96 -4.73 -24.30
CA ILE A 445 -4.38 -4.87 -23.97
C ILE A 445 -4.68 -6.31 -23.57
N VAL A 446 -5.35 -6.47 -22.45
CA VAL A 446 -6.01 -7.72 -22.07
C VAL A 446 -7.45 -7.60 -22.55
N PRO A 447 -7.89 -8.41 -23.54
CA PRO A 447 -9.26 -8.37 -24.01
C PRO A 447 -10.26 -8.81 -22.94
N ARG A 448 -11.47 -8.26 -22.99
CA ARG A 448 -12.58 -8.69 -22.11
C ARG A 448 -13.11 -10.07 -22.48
N GLU A 449 -13.13 -10.38 -23.78
CA GLU A 449 -13.58 -11.65 -24.29
C GLU A 449 -12.47 -12.38 -25.06
N ALA A 450 -12.54 -13.71 -25.13
CA ALA A 450 -11.62 -14.51 -25.92
C ALA A 450 -11.87 -14.27 -27.43
N GLY A 451 -10.91 -13.66 -28.12
CA GLY A 451 -11.05 -13.35 -29.57
C GLY A 451 -10.17 -12.16 -29.97
N GLY A 452 -9.56 -11.50 -28.99
CA GLY A 452 -8.75 -10.32 -29.23
C GLY A 452 -9.57 -9.04 -29.25
N VAL A 453 -8.94 -7.93 -29.65
CA VAL A 453 -9.58 -6.61 -29.79
C VAL A 453 -9.42 -6.13 -31.22
N ASP A 454 -10.40 -5.39 -31.71
CA ASP A 454 -10.28 -4.72 -33.00
C ASP A 454 -9.39 -3.47 -32.85
N GLU A 455 -8.17 -3.54 -33.39
CA GLU A 455 -7.20 -2.45 -33.34
C GLU A 455 -7.72 -1.18 -34.02
N THR A 456 -8.55 -1.32 -35.05
CA THR A 456 -9.14 -0.18 -35.77
C THR A 456 -10.14 0.53 -34.88
N ALA A 457 -11.04 -0.22 -34.23
CA ALA A 457 -12.00 0.35 -33.28
C ALA A 457 -11.32 1.03 -32.09
N LEU A 458 -10.25 0.44 -31.56
CA LEU A 458 -9.45 1.05 -30.50
C LEU A 458 -8.78 2.35 -30.96
N ALA A 459 -8.21 2.37 -32.18
CA ALA A 459 -7.57 3.55 -32.74
C ALA A 459 -8.57 4.69 -32.96
N GLU A 460 -9.76 4.37 -33.47
CA GLU A 460 -10.86 5.33 -33.64
C GLU A 460 -11.34 5.88 -32.29
N HIS A 461 -11.51 5.00 -31.29
CA HIS A 461 -11.88 5.40 -29.94
C HIS A 461 -10.87 6.37 -29.33
N VAL A 462 -9.58 6.05 -29.41
CA VAL A 462 -8.52 6.92 -28.91
C VAL A 462 -8.47 8.23 -29.70
N ALA A 463 -8.69 8.18 -31.03
CA ALA A 463 -8.66 9.37 -31.89
C ALA A 463 -9.75 10.37 -31.56
N ALA A 464 -10.89 9.91 -31.06
CA ALA A 464 -11.98 10.79 -30.63
C ALA A 464 -11.67 11.57 -29.33
N HIS A 465 -10.69 11.10 -28.52
CA HIS A 465 -10.48 11.59 -27.15
C HIS A 465 -9.08 12.17 -26.89
N LEU A 466 -8.06 11.82 -27.71
CA LEU A 466 -6.67 12.24 -27.50
C LEU A 466 -6.07 12.94 -28.72
N ALA A 467 -5.22 13.92 -28.45
CA ALA A 467 -4.38 14.55 -29.47
C ALA A 467 -3.50 13.52 -30.17
N GLU A 468 -3.14 13.74 -31.43
CA GLU A 468 -2.46 12.77 -32.28
C GLU A 468 -1.14 12.25 -31.69
N TYR A 469 -0.34 13.13 -31.06
CA TYR A 469 0.95 12.77 -30.47
C TYR A 469 0.85 11.88 -29.23
N LYS A 470 -0.33 11.76 -28.61
CA LYS A 470 -0.60 10.91 -27.44
C LYS A 470 -1.11 9.51 -27.83
N ARG A 471 -1.53 9.31 -29.07
CA ARG A 471 -2.19 8.09 -29.53
C ARG A 471 -1.20 6.94 -29.70
N PRO A 472 -1.49 5.74 -29.21
CA PRO A 472 -0.69 4.57 -29.51
C PRO A 472 -0.56 4.36 -31.01
N LYS A 473 0.62 3.98 -31.43
CA LYS A 473 0.88 3.60 -32.83
C LYS A 473 0.90 2.08 -33.00
N LEU A 474 0.92 1.36 -31.88
CA LEU A 474 0.85 -0.11 -31.84
C LEU A 474 -0.13 -0.54 -30.75
N TYR A 475 -0.91 -1.57 -31.07
CA TYR A 475 -1.80 -2.26 -30.13
C TYR A 475 -1.39 -3.74 -30.10
N LYS A 476 -1.16 -4.27 -28.89
CA LYS A 476 -0.77 -5.66 -28.70
C LYS A 476 -1.73 -6.33 -27.74
N SER A 477 -2.45 -7.36 -28.19
CA SER A 477 -3.24 -8.21 -27.31
C SER A 477 -2.33 -9.14 -26.53
N ILE A 478 -2.52 -9.20 -25.19
CA ILE A 478 -1.79 -10.08 -24.29
C ILE A 478 -2.74 -10.79 -23.34
N ALA A 479 -2.35 -11.97 -22.85
CA ALA A 479 -3.19 -12.76 -21.97
C ALA A 479 -3.34 -12.13 -20.57
N ALA A 480 -2.30 -11.49 -20.07
CA ALA A 480 -2.29 -10.79 -18.77
C ALA A 480 -1.18 -9.75 -18.73
N LEU A 481 -1.39 -8.66 -17.97
CA LEU A 481 -0.34 -7.68 -17.71
C LEU A 481 0.68 -8.23 -16.72
N PRO A 482 2.00 -8.05 -16.98
CA PRO A 482 3.04 -8.41 -16.02
C PRO A 482 2.93 -7.51 -14.78
N ARG A 483 2.87 -8.12 -13.59
CA ARG A 483 2.70 -7.40 -12.32
C ARG A 483 3.81 -7.74 -11.34
N THR A 484 4.05 -6.81 -10.43
CA THR A 484 4.84 -7.09 -9.22
C THR A 484 4.02 -7.97 -8.28
N PRO A 485 4.63 -8.61 -7.27
CA PRO A 485 3.89 -9.29 -6.20
C PRO A 485 2.86 -8.38 -5.53
N SER A 486 3.11 -7.09 -5.58
CA SER A 486 2.23 -6.05 -5.06
C SER A 486 1.09 -5.63 -5.99
N GLY A 487 0.92 -6.25 -7.15
CA GLY A 487 -0.15 -5.95 -8.09
C GLY A 487 0.17 -4.83 -9.10
N LYS A 488 1.25 -4.07 -8.94
CA LYS A 488 1.61 -2.97 -9.86
C LYS A 488 2.05 -3.52 -11.22
N VAL A 489 1.62 -2.87 -12.30
CA VAL A 489 2.05 -3.18 -13.67
C VAL A 489 3.56 -2.91 -13.83
N ARG A 490 4.27 -3.89 -14.33
CA ARG A 490 5.71 -3.81 -14.65
C ARG A 490 5.89 -3.36 -16.09
N ARG A 491 5.76 -2.04 -16.36
CA ARG A 491 5.89 -1.50 -17.73
C ARG A 491 7.24 -1.82 -18.36
N LYS A 492 8.31 -1.85 -17.58
CA LYS A 492 9.64 -2.27 -18.08
C LYS A 492 9.63 -3.69 -18.65
N ALA A 493 8.84 -4.61 -18.09
CA ALA A 493 8.73 -5.97 -18.62
C ALA A 493 7.96 -6.02 -19.96
N LEU A 494 7.06 -5.06 -20.21
CA LEU A 494 6.36 -4.93 -21.50
C LEU A 494 7.28 -4.44 -22.62
N LYS A 495 8.38 -3.73 -22.29
CA LYS A 495 9.35 -3.26 -23.30
C LYS A 495 10.18 -4.40 -23.88
N SER A 496 10.16 -5.58 -23.26
CA SER A 496 10.88 -6.78 -23.68
C SER A 496 9.95 -7.85 -24.31
N ALA A 497 8.62 -7.57 -24.42
CA ALA A 497 7.61 -8.51 -24.88
C ALA A 497 7.32 -8.42 -26.40
#